data_a61159849e50f0fc39c95ccba07c8156
#
_entry.id   a61159849e50f0fc39c95ccba07c8156
#
_cell.length_a   1.000
_cell.length_b   1.000
_cell.length_c   1.000
_cell.angle_alpha   90.00
_cell.angle_beta   90.00
_cell.angle_gamma   90.00
#
_symmetry.space_group_name_H-M   'P 1'
#
loop_
_entity.id
_entity.type
_entity.pdbx_description
1 polymer ?
#
loop_
_entity_poly.entity_id
_entity_poly.type
_entity_poly.pdbx_seq_one_letter_code
_entity_poly.pdbx_strand_id
1 'polypeptide(L)'
;MSFISYLKDGISLGSIYAIIALGYTMVYGIAKMLNFAHGDVIMVGAYIILTCITRGGMSPILAVILSVVICTLLGVVIEKVAYSPLRKASSNLAVLITAIGVSYLLQNLALLIFGADAKSFVAVIKVPSITLFDGEPVSYTHLTLPT
;
A
#
# COMPACT_ATOMS: atom_id res chain seq x y z
N MET A 1 15.27 -13.20 23.14
CA MET A 1 14.59 -13.34 21.84
C MET A 1 15.29 -14.45 21.06
N SER A 2 14.53 -15.42 20.58
CA SER A 2 15.12 -16.55 19.87
C SER A 2 15.36 -16.19 18.38
N PHE A 3 16.36 -16.81 17.78
CA PHE A 3 16.66 -16.72 16.34
C PHE A 3 15.42 -16.98 15.47
N ILE A 4 14.54 -17.86 15.92
CA ILE A 4 13.28 -18.22 15.25
C ILE A 4 12.33 -17.03 15.15
N SER A 5 12.26 -16.15 16.16
CA SER A 5 11.42 -14.94 16.12
C SER A 5 11.90 -13.97 15.06
N TYR A 6 13.20 -13.72 14.99
CA TYR A 6 13.79 -12.87 13.94
C TYR A 6 13.57 -13.44 12.53
N LEU A 7 13.66 -14.76 12.39
CA LEU A 7 13.41 -15.43 11.11
C LEU A 7 11.96 -15.26 10.66
N LYS A 8 11.00 -15.43 11.58
CA LYS A 8 9.57 -15.21 11.28
C LYS A 8 9.30 -13.77 10.85
N ASP A 9 9.81 -12.81 11.59
CA ASP A 9 9.61 -11.39 11.28
C ASP A 9 10.25 -11.03 9.94
N GLY A 10 11.42 -11.56 9.66
CA GLY A 10 12.11 -11.38 8.39
C GLY A 10 11.33 -11.97 7.20
N ILE A 11 10.78 -13.17 7.33
CA ILE A 11 9.97 -13.80 6.28
C ILE A 11 8.66 -13.02 6.06
N SER A 12 8.01 -12.59 7.14
CA SER A 12 6.78 -11.80 7.08
C SER A 12 7.01 -10.48 6.35
N LEU A 13 8.02 -9.72 6.76
CA LEU A 13 8.37 -8.45 6.14
C LEU A 13 8.81 -8.62 4.69
N GLY A 14 9.61 -9.64 4.40
CA GLY A 14 10.05 -9.99 3.06
C GLY A 14 8.90 -10.37 2.13
N SER A 15 7.88 -11.05 2.65
CA SER A 15 6.66 -11.40 1.89
C SER A 15 5.87 -10.16 1.48
N ILE A 16 5.74 -9.17 2.37
CA ILE A 16 5.07 -7.90 2.07
C ILE A 16 5.84 -7.15 0.98
N TYR A 17 7.14 -7.04 1.10
CA TYR A 17 7.97 -6.40 0.06
C TYR A 17 7.90 -7.14 -1.27
N ALA A 18 7.83 -8.48 -1.26
CA ALA A 18 7.69 -9.29 -2.47
C ALA A 18 6.36 -9.00 -3.19
N ILE A 19 5.26 -8.88 -2.48
CA ILE A 19 3.94 -8.55 -3.05
C ILE A 19 3.95 -7.14 -3.66
N ILE A 20 4.52 -6.17 -2.96
CA ILE A 20 4.65 -4.80 -3.46
C ILE A 20 5.53 -4.78 -4.72
N ALA A 21 6.65 -5.48 -4.70
CA ALA A 21 7.56 -5.59 -5.85
C ALA A 21 6.92 -6.26 -7.06
N LEU A 22 6.11 -7.30 -6.86
CA LEU A 22 5.35 -7.94 -7.93
C LEU A 22 4.36 -6.97 -8.57
N GLY A 23 3.59 -6.24 -7.77
CA GLY A 23 2.65 -5.23 -8.27
C GLY A 23 3.37 -4.14 -9.07
N TYR A 24 4.48 -3.65 -8.55
CA TYR A 24 5.31 -2.66 -9.24
C TYR A 24 5.87 -3.18 -10.57
N THR A 25 6.36 -4.43 -10.59
CA THR A 25 6.91 -5.08 -11.79
C THR A 25 5.83 -5.28 -12.85
N MET A 26 4.62 -5.65 -12.45
CA MET A 26 3.49 -5.79 -13.39
C MET A 26 3.14 -4.45 -14.04
N VAL A 27 3.06 -3.39 -13.27
CA VAL A 27 2.79 -2.03 -13.78
C VAL A 27 3.91 -1.60 -14.73
N TYR A 28 5.17 -1.83 -14.37
CA TYR A 28 6.31 -1.56 -15.25
C TYR A 28 6.25 -2.36 -16.55
N GLY A 29 5.89 -3.64 -16.46
CA GLY A 29 5.75 -4.52 -17.63
C GLY A 29 4.73 -4.01 -18.65
N ILE A 30 3.64 -3.42 -18.19
CA ILE A 30 2.56 -2.90 -19.02
C ILE A 30 2.88 -1.47 -19.50
N ALA A 31 3.24 -0.60 -18.59
CA ALA A 31 3.41 0.83 -18.87
C ALA A 31 4.79 1.18 -19.45
N LYS A 32 5.79 0.32 -19.26
CA LYS A 32 7.21 0.54 -19.64
C LYS A 32 7.81 1.82 -19.02
N MET A 33 7.28 2.23 -17.87
CA MET A 33 7.68 3.42 -17.14
C MET A 33 7.83 3.11 -15.65
N LEU A 34 8.79 3.77 -15.01
CA LEU A 34 8.93 3.73 -13.56
C LEU A 34 7.87 4.62 -12.90
N ASN A 35 6.96 4.01 -12.17
CA ASN A 35 5.92 4.73 -11.45
C ASN A 35 6.30 4.92 -9.98
N PHE A 36 6.91 6.04 -9.64
CA PHE A 36 7.29 6.35 -8.26
C PHE A 36 6.08 6.62 -7.35
N ALA A 37 4.93 6.95 -7.92
CA ALA A 37 3.69 7.13 -7.15
C ALA A 37 3.03 5.80 -6.70
N HIS A 38 3.57 4.64 -7.07
CA HIS A 38 2.98 3.34 -6.74
C HIS A 38 2.84 3.13 -5.21
N GLY A 39 3.89 3.45 -4.45
CA GLY A 39 3.85 3.37 -2.99
C GLY A 39 2.82 4.29 -2.36
N ASP A 40 2.63 5.48 -2.92
CA ASP A 40 1.66 6.45 -2.43
C ASP A 40 0.22 6.03 -2.71
N VAL A 41 -0.04 5.33 -3.81
CA VAL A 41 -1.35 4.71 -4.09
C VAL A 41 -1.65 3.62 -3.07
N ILE A 42 -0.67 2.80 -2.70
CA ILE A 42 -0.80 1.79 -1.63
C ILE A 42 -1.11 2.50 -0.29
N MET A 43 -0.41 3.57 0.03
CA MET A 43 -0.66 4.39 1.22
C MET A 43 -2.11 4.90 1.25
N VAL A 44 -2.60 5.47 0.17
CA VAL A 44 -3.98 5.95 0.05
C VAL A 44 -4.97 4.81 0.29
N GLY A 45 -4.72 3.64 -0.29
CA GLY A 45 -5.53 2.44 -0.06
C GLY A 45 -5.61 2.04 1.41
N ALA A 46 -4.47 2.06 2.10
CA ALA A 46 -4.40 1.77 3.53
C ALA A 46 -5.20 2.79 4.36
N TYR A 47 -5.10 4.08 4.07
CA TYR A 47 -5.88 5.11 4.75
C TYR A 47 -7.39 4.97 4.51
N ILE A 48 -7.80 4.59 3.31
CA ILE A 48 -9.21 4.36 3.00
C ILE A 48 -9.75 3.19 3.84
N ILE A 49 -9.04 2.07 3.89
CA ILE A 49 -9.43 0.91 4.72
C ILE A 49 -9.55 1.33 6.18
N LEU A 50 -8.53 1.99 6.72
CA LEU A 50 -8.51 2.46 8.10
C LEU A 50 -9.69 3.37 8.41
N THR A 51 -9.96 4.35 7.56
CA THR A 51 -11.04 5.31 7.74
C THR A 51 -12.41 4.65 7.65
N CYS A 52 -12.61 3.72 6.72
CA CYS A 52 -13.86 2.98 6.58
C CYS A 52 -14.16 2.11 7.81
N ILE A 53 -13.14 1.49 8.38
CA ILE A 53 -13.31 0.67 9.58
C ILE A 53 -13.53 1.53 10.82
N THR A 54 -12.71 2.56 11.02
CA THR A 54 -12.71 3.34 12.26
C THR A 54 -13.85 4.35 12.34
N ARG A 55 -14.20 5.00 11.24
CA ARG A 55 -15.24 6.04 11.19
C ARG A 55 -16.55 5.54 10.62
N GLY A 56 -16.50 4.65 9.63
CA GLY A 56 -17.68 4.13 8.95
C GLY A 56 -18.30 2.91 9.61
N GLY A 57 -17.62 2.25 10.54
CA GLY A 57 -18.10 1.00 11.16
C GLY A 57 -18.35 -0.11 10.14
N MET A 58 -17.74 -0.01 8.96
CA MET A 58 -17.96 -0.96 7.86
C MET A 58 -17.25 -2.28 8.13
N SER A 59 -17.79 -3.37 7.57
CA SER A 59 -17.10 -4.66 7.64
C SER A 59 -15.73 -4.56 6.92
N PRO A 60 -14.70 -5.27 7.42
CA PRO A 60 -13.38 -5.25 6.81
C PRO A 60 -13.36 -5.61 5.32
N ILE A 61 -14.22 -6.53 4.90
CA ILE A 61 -14.33 -6.97 3.50
C ILE A 61 -14.83 -5.85 2.61
N LEU A 62 -15.86 -5.12 3.03
CA LEU A 62 -16.38 -3.97 2.29
C LEU A 62 -15.37 -2.83 2.21
N ALA A 63 -14.62 -2.58 3.30
CA ALA A 63 -13.56 -1.59 3.33
C ALA A 63 -12.46 -1.90 2.30
N VAL A 64 -12.05 -3.16 2.19
CA VAL A 64 -11.06 -3.60 1.20
C VAL A 64 -11.59 -3.43 -0.23
N ILE A 65 -12.82 -3.87 -0.50
CA ILE A 65 -13.42 -3.73 -1.84
C ILE A 65 -13.51 -2.25 -2.24
N LEU A 66 -13.97 -1.40 -1.34
CA LEU A 66 -14.05 0.04 -1.58
C LEU A 66 -12.69 0.67 -1.83
N SER A 67 -11.68 0.26 -1.04
CA SER A 67 -10.29 0.70 -1.23
C SER A 67 -9.76 0.32 -2.61
N VAL A 68 -9.99 -0.92 -3.06
CA VAL A 68 -9.57 -1.38 -4.39
C VAL A 68 -10.22 -0.55 -5.49
N VAL A 69 -11.53 -0.30 -5.39
CA VAL A 69 -12.26 0.51 -6.37
C VAL A 69 -11.70 1.94 -6.43
N ILE A 70 -11.52 2.59 -5.28
CA ILE A 70 -11.02 3.97 -5.22
C ILE A 70 -9.57 4.03 -5.72
N CYS A 71 -8.70 3.11 -5.33
CA CYS A 71 -7.33 3.06 -5.82
C CYS A 71 -7.25 2.81 -7.32
N THR A 72 -8.14 2.00 -7.86
CA THR A 72 -8.23 1.77 -9.32
C THR A 72 -8.63 3.04 -10.04
N LEU A 73 -9.66 3.75 -9.56
CA LEU A 73 -10.07 5.03 -10.12
C LEU A 73 -8.96 6.07 -10.03
N LEU A 74 -8.28 6.15 -8.89
CA LEU A 74 -7.14 7.03 -8.68
C LEU A 74 -6.01 6.72 -9.68
N GLY A 75 -5.68 5.45 -9.87
CA GLY A 75 -4.68 5.01 -10.84
C GLY A 75 -5.05 5.41 -12.28
N VAL A 76 -6.31 5.23 -12.67
CA VAL A 76 -6.80 5.66 -14.00
C VAL A 76 -6.73 7.18 -14.16
N VAL A 77 -7.06 7.95 -13.14
CA VAL A 77 -6.95 9.41 -13.17
C VAL A 77 -5.51 9.85 -13.31
N ILE A 78 -4.61 9.29 -12.51
CA ILE A 78 -3.15 9.59 -12.61
C ILE A 78 -2.62 9.25 -14.00
N GLU A 79 -2.99 8.09 -14.52
CA GLU A 79 -2.58 7.66 -15.85
C GLU A 79 -3.06 8.66 -16.94
N LYS A 80 -4.32 8.99 -16.92
CA LYS A 80 -4.91 9.87 -17.96
C LYS A 80 -4.46 11.33 -17.85
N VAL A 81 -4.34 11.84 -16.64
CA VAL A 81 -4.05 13.27 -16.41
C VAL A 81 -2.55 13.54 -16.39
N ALA A 82 -1.78 12.69 -15.72
CA ALA A 82 -0.35 12.91 -15.52
C ALA A 82 0.51 12.23 -16.58
N TYR A 83 0.28 10.95 -16.88
CA TYR A 83 1.18 10.18 -17.71
C TYR A 83 0.81 10.15 -19.20
N SER A 84 -0.47 10.07 -19.52
CA SER A 84 -0.92 9.98 -20.92
C SER A 84 -0.49 11.15 -21.81
N PRO A 85 -0.55 12.42 -21.35
CA PRO A 85 -0.07 13.56 -22.14
C PRO A 85 1.44 13.50 -22.39
N LEU A 86 2.19 12.96 -21.43
CA LEU A 86 3.66 12.94 -21.46
C LEU A 86 4.23 11.77 -22.27
N ARG A 87 3.46 10.72 -22.50
CA ARG A 87 3.89 9.62 -23.40
C ARG A 87 4.11 10.09 -24.84
N LYS A 88 3.43 11.16 -25.26
CA LYS A 88 3.61 11.78 -26.56
C LYS A 88 4.83 12.71 -26.61
N ALA A 89 5.34 13.13 -25.46
CA ALA A 89 6.57 13.88 -25.36
C ALA A 89 7.76 12.90 -25.41
N SER A 90 8.76 13.19 -26.21
CA SER A 90 9.88 12.29 -26.51
C SER A 90 10.91 12.14 -25.38
N SER A 91 10.60 12.53 -24.13
CA SER A 91 11.55 12.50 -23.02
C SER A 91 11.06 11.62 -21.87
N ASN A 92 11.78 10.52 -21.64
CA ASN A 92 11.57 9.67 -20.46
C ASN A 92 11.82 10.41 -19.15
N LEU A 93 12.65 11.45 -19.16
CA LEU A 93 12.95 12.27 -17.99
C LEU A 93 11.73 13.08 -17.52
N ALA A 94 10.94 13.60 -18.45
CA ALA A 94 9.70 14.32 -18.13
C ALA A 94 8.68 13.45 -17.40
N VAL A 95 8.55 12.20 -17.79
CA VAL A 95 7.67 11.23 -17.14
C VAL A 95 8.15 10.92 -15.71
N LEU A 96 9.45 10.76 -15.53
CA LEU A 96 10.06 10.52 -14.23
C LEU A 96 9.82 11.69 -13.25
N ILE A 97 10.05 12.93 -13.70
CA ILE A 97 9.81 14.13 -12.89
C ILE A 97 8.32 14.25 -12.53
N THR A 98 7.44 13.98 -13.47
CA THR A 98 6.00 13.99 -13.23
C THR A 98 5.58 12.94 -12.21
N ALA A 99 6.15 11.73 -12.27
CA ALA A 99 5.88 10.68 -11.29
C ALA A 99 6.27 11.11 -9.87
N ILE A 100 7.42 11.77 -9.72
CA ILE A 100 7.86 12.33 -8.44
C ILE A 100 6.89 13.44 -7.99
N GLY A 101 6.45 14.31 -8.88
CA GLY A 101 5.48 15.36 -8.58
C GLY A 101 4.14 14.81 -8.12
N VAL A 102 3.62 13.75 -8.77
CA VAL A 102 2.39 13.05 -8.37
C VAL A 102 2.56 12.41 -6.99
N SER A 103 3.71 11.81 -6.72
CA SER A 103 4.04 11.24 -5.40
C SER A 103 3.93 12.31 -4.30
N TYR A 104 4.59 13.43 -4.47
CA TYR A 104 4.50 14.55 -3.51
C TYR A 104 3.07 15.11 -3.36
N LEU A 105 2.33 15.19 -4.46
CA LEU A 105 0.93 15.62 -4.43
C LEU A 105 0.09 14.67 -3.58
N LEU A 106 0.20 13.37 -3.79
CA LEU A 106 -0.54 12.36 -3.02
C LEU A 106 -0.17 12.38 -1.54
N GLN A 107 1.11 12.52 -1.21
CA GLN A 107 1.57 12.62 0.18
C GLN A 107 0.99 13.85 0.88
N ASN A 108 1.04 15.01 0.23
CA ASN A 108 0.49 16.24 0.80
C ASN A 108 -1.04 16.20 0.91
N LEU A 109 -1.74 15.64 -0.06
CA LEU A 109 -3.19 15.44 0.03
C LEU A 109 -3.56 14.48 1.16
N ALA A 110 -2.80 13.40 1.36
CA ALA A 110 -3.01 12.50 2.47
C ALA A 110 -2.81 13.20 3.82
N LEU A 111 -1.77 14.03 3.95
CA LEU A 111 -1.54 14.86 5.15
C LEU A 111 -2.69 15.81 5.43
N LEU A 112 -3.25 16.45 4.40
CA LEU A 112 -4.37 17.39 4.56
C LEU A 112 -5.67 16.67 4.93
N ILE A 113 -5.93 15.51 4.35
CA ILE A 113 -7.20 14.78 4.55
C ILE A 113 -7.17 13.97 5.85
N PHE A 114 -6.08 13.27 6.11
CA PHE A 114 -5.97 12.31 7.22
C PHE A 114 -5.19 12.84 8.42
N GLY A 115 -4.48 13.97 8.28
CA GLY A 115 -3.63 14.55 9.31
C GLY A 115 -2.24 13.93 9.38
N ALA A 116 -1.36 14.55 10.16
CA ALA A 116 0.04 14.16 10.33
C ALA A 116 0.27 13.13 11.45
N ASP A 117 -0.78 12.78 12.20
CA ASP A 117 -0.66 11.86 13.33
C ASP A 117 -0.45 10.41 12.88
N ALA A 118 0.43 9.71 13.57
CA ALA A 118 0.62 8.29 13.36
C ALA A 118 -0.66 7.52 13.72
N LYS A 119 -1.15 6.72 12.78
CA LYS A 119 -2.37 5.92 12.95
C LYS A 119 -2.02 4.45 13.03
N SER A 120 -2.51 3.81 14.09
CA SER A 120 -2.37 2.36 14.25
C SER A 120 -3.44 1.64 13.44
N PHE A 121 -3.03 0.64 12.68
CA PHE A 121 -3.94 -0.22 11.96
C PHE A 121 -4.61 -1.21 12.90
N VAL A 122 -5.93 -1.24 12.89
CA VAL A 122 -6.69 -2.27 13.59
C VAL A 122 -6.61 -3.55 12.76
N ALA A 123 -6.44 -4.71 13.42
CA ALA A 123 -6.42 -5.99 12.74
C ALA A 123 -7.70 -6.19 11.89
N VAL A 124 -7.52 -6.21 10.58
CA VAL A 124 -8.62 -6.35 9.61
C VAL A 124 -9.17 -7.77 9.63
N ILE A 125 -8.30 -8.74 9.89
CA ILE A 125 -8.67 -10.16 9.99
C ILE A 125 -8.34 -10.64 11.41
N LYS A 126 -9.36 -10.94 12.18
CA LYS A 126 -9.22 -11.60 13.49
C LYS A 126 -9.07 -13.09 13.26
N VAL A 127 -7.85 -13.59 13.19
CA VAL A 127 -7.59 -15.02 13.12
C VAL A 127 -7.02 -15.48 14.45
N PRO A 128 -7.40 -16.66 14.96
CA PRO A 128 -6.86 -17.18 16.20
C PRO A 128 -5.33 -17.34 16.11
N SER A 129 -4.66 -16.96 17.18
CA SER A 129 -3.20 -17.11 17.29
C SER A 129 -2.81 -18.59 17.24
N ILE A 130 -1.87 -18.93 16.37
CA ILE A 130 -1.29 -20.27 16.32
C ILE A 130 -0.01 -20.26 17.16
N THR A 131 0.06 -21.19 18.11
CA THR A 131 1.30 -21.42 18.88
C THR A 131 2.25 -22.25 18.03
N LEU A 132 3.39 -21.66 17.68
CA LEU A 132 4.49 -22.37 17.03
C LEU A 132 5.54 -22.77 18.09
N PHE A 133 6.17 -23.85 17.89
CA PHE A 133 7.18 -24.64 18.61
C PHE A 133 7.78 -24.14 19.95
N ASP A 134 7.73 -22.86 20.31
CA ASP A 134 8.28 -22.31 21.56
C ASP A 134 7.24 -21.67 22.50
N GLY A 135 5.96 -22.00 22.32
CA GLY A 135 4.91 -21.46 23.18
C GLY A 135 4.59 -19.97 22.99
N GLU A 136 5.26 -19.30 22.09
CA GLU A 136 4.97 -17.90 21.75
C GLU A 136 3.75 -17.82 20.82
N PRO A 137 2.71 -17.07 21.18
CA PRO A 137 1.54 -16.92 20.32
C PRO A 137 1.91 -16.07 19.09
N VAL A 138 1.86 -16.68 17.91
CA VAL A 138 2.04 -15.97 16.64
C VAL A 138 0.69 -15.48 16.16
N SER A 139 0.46 -14.20 16.28
CA SER A 139 -0.72 -13.57 15.68
C SER A 139 -0.49 -13.37 14.18
N TYR A 140 -1.53 -13.61 13.37
CA TYR A 140 -1.50 -13.30 11.93
C TYR A 140 -1.22 -11.82 11.62
N THR A 141 -1.41 -10.93 12.58
CA THR A 141 -1.03 -9.53 12.47
C THR A 141 0.48 -9.34 12.28
N HIS A 142 1.31 -10.23 12.80
CA HIS A 142 2.76 -10.23 12.57
C HIS A 142 3.14 -10.74 11.17
N LEU A 143 2.26 -11.46 10.50
CA LEU A 143 2.47 -11.97 9.14
C LEU A 143 2.01 -11.00 8.06
N THR A 144 1.05 -10.11 8.37
CA THR A 144 0.40 -9.26 7.37
C THR A 144 0.69 -7.77 7.53
N LEU A 145 1.05 -7.32 8.72
CA LEU A 145 1.29 -5.89 9.00
C LEU A 145 2.49 -5.73 9.94
N PRO A 146 3.58 -5.13 9.47
CA PRO A 146 4.63 -4.66 10.36
C PRO A 146 4.05 -3.52 11.22
N THR A 147 4.03 -3.72 12.48
CA THR A 147 3.77 -2.66 13.45
C THR A 147 5.01 -1.82 13.67
#